data_2575121c760b3b1adf7797e88b5a18d1
#
_entry.id   2575121c760b3b1adf7797e88b5a18d1
#
_cell.length_a   1.000
_cell.length_b   1.000
_cell.length_c   1.000
_cell.angle_alpha   90.00
_cell.angle_beta   90.00
_cell.angle_gamma   90.00
#
_symmetry.space_group_name_H-M   'P 1'
#
loop_
_entity.id
_entity.type
_entity.pdbx_description
1 polymer ?
#
loop_
_entity_poly.entity_id
_entity_poly.type
_entity_poly.pdbx_seq_one_letter_code
_entity_poly.pdbx_strand_id
1 'polypeptide(L)'
;MPRALLLAAALLALPSPAMSQDVTPRPRARDIGLTVGVFQPGAHNAITDVAGVRVGQTTVVEGDNVRTGVTAILPHGGNPYLSRVPAAIHVGNGFGKLLGVTQVQELGELETPILLTCTLCVWKAADAMVEWMLERPDMEEVRSLNAVVGETNDGGLNDIRSRPIEAGHVRQALESAT
;
A
#
# COMPACT_ATOMS: atom_id res chain seq x y z
N MET A 1 -65.79 -30.34 12.58
CA MET A 1 -64.51 -29.65 12.82
C MET A 1 -63.76 -29.58 11.50
N PRO A 2 -63.62 -28.41 10.82
CA PRO A 2 -62.93 -28.30 9.55
C PRO A 2 -61.47 -28.04 9.77
N ARG A 3 -60.61 -28.80 9.06
CA ARG A 3 -59.14 -28.63 9.00
C ARG A 3 -58.80 -27.45 8.08
N ALA A 4 -58.16 -26.43 8.61
CA ALA A 4 -57.58 -25.33 7.83
C ALA A 4 -56.26 -25.77 7.19
N LEU A 5 -56.21 -25.75 5.83
CA LEU A 5 -54.98 -25.90 5.07
C LEU A 5 -54.24 -24.54 5.04
N LEU A 6 -53.04 -24.49 5.63
CA LEU A 6 -52.13 -23.36 5.48
C LEU A 6 -51.28 -23.57 4.20
N LEU A 7 -51.53 -22.77 3.17
CA LEU A 7 -50.64 -22.65 2.02
C LEU A 7 -49.45 -21.74 2.40
N ALA A 8 -48.28 -22.32 2.46
CA ALA A 8 -47.03 -21.56 2.54
C ALA A 8 -46.59 -21.12 1.13
N ALA A 9 -46.68 -19.82 0.86
CA ALA A 9 -46.15 -19.25 -0.39
C ALA A 9 -44.62 -19.07 -0.20
N ALA A 10 -43.82 -19.88 -0.91
CA ALA A 10 -42.38 -19.69 -1.01
C ALA A 10 -42.09 -18.55 -2.01
N LEU A 11 -41.65 -17.39 -1.51
CA LEU A 11 -41.07 -16.33 -2.34
C LEU A 11 -39.73 -16.80 -2.88
N LEU A 12 -39.63 -17.12 -4.15
CA LEU A 12 -38.37 -17.30 -4.88
C LEU A 12 -37.73 -15.90 -5.08
N ALA A 13 -36.73 -15.59 -4.29
CA ALA A 13 -35.87 -14.45 -4.55
C ALA A 13 -35.02 -14.72 -5.80
N LEU A 14 -35.34 -14.07 -6.90
CA LEU A 14 -34.51 -14.08 -8.10
C LEU A 14 -33.22 -13.28 -7.79
N PRO A 15 -32.00 -13.80 -8.10
CA PRO A 15 -30.78 -13.03 -7.95
C PRO A 15 -30.84 -11.85 -8.93
N SER A 16 -30.74 -10.63 -8.39
CA SER A 16 -30.55 -9.44 -9.21
C SER A 16 -29.23 -9.58 -9.96
N PRO A 17 -29.20 -9.32 -11.29
CA PRO A 17 -27.93 -9.29 -12.00
C PRO A 17 -27.06 -8.17 -11.41
N ALA A 18 -25.88 -8.54 -10.89
CA ALA A 18 -24.87 -7.56 -10.54
C ALA A 18 -24.53 -6.79 -11.82
N MET A 19 -24.90 -5.52 -11.88
CA MET A 19 -24.45 -4.63 -12.95
C MET A 19 -22.92 -4.51 -12.81
N SER A 20 -22.21 -5.20 -13.70
CA SER A 20 -20.79 -4.92 -13.94
C SER A 20 -20.72 -3.45 -14.34
N GLN A 21 -20.15 -2.60 -13.47
CA GLN A 21 -19.80 -1.26 -13.88
C GLN A 21 -18.71 -1.42 -14.94
N ASP A 22 -19.03 -1.09 -16.19
CA ASP A 22 -18.03 -0.90 -17.24
C ASP A 22 -17.08 0.21 -16.76
N VAL A 23 -15.99 -0.22 -16.12
CA VAL A 23 -14.92 0.69 -15.74
C VAL A 23 -14.20 1.04 -17.03
N THR A 24 -14.64 2.10 -17.70
CA THR A 24 -13.90 2.68 -18.82
C THR A 24 -12.47 2.95 -18.33
N PRO A 25 -11.45 2.32 -18.94
CA PRO A 25 -10.08 2.51 -18.49
C PRO A 25 -9.73 4.00 -18.51
N ARG A 26 -9.33 4.53 -17.37
CA ARG A 26 -8.88 5.93 -17.33
C ARG A 26 -7.59 6.05 -18.12
N PRO A 27 -7.49 6.99 -19.08
CA PRO A 27 -6.29 7.15 -19.86
C PRO A 27 -5.12 7.58 -18.96
N ARG A 28 -3.94 7.09 -19.25
CA ARG A 28 -2.70 7.58 -18.62
C ARG A 28 -2.36 8.96 -19.18
N ALA A 29 -1.55 9.74 -18.45
CA ALA A 29 -1.17 11.09 -18.87
C ALA A 29 -0.58 11.12 -20.31
N ARG A 30 0.23 10.13 -20.68
CA ARG A 30 0.81 10.03 -22.02
C ARG A 30 -0.21 9.69 -23.11
N ASP A 31 -1.26 8.95 -22.79
CA ASP A 31 -2.32 8.60 -23.76
C ASP A 31 -3.11 9.84 -24.19
N ILE A 32 -3.17 10.85 -23.34
CA ILE A 32 -3.78 12.16 -23.63
C ILE A 32 -2.76 13.22 -24.09
N GLY A 33 -1.53 12.80 -24.45
CA GLY A 33 -0.50 13.69 -24.98
C GLY A 33 0.32 14.44 -23.94
N LEU A 34 0.12 14.23 -22.64
CA LEU A 34 0.91 14.86 -21.59
C LEU A 34 2.22 14.10 -21.38
N THR A 35 3.31 14.66 -21.88
CA THR A 35 4.67 14.09 -21.73
C THR A 35 5.43 14.87 -20.66
N VAL A 36 5.84 14.17 -19.59
CA VAL A 36 6.60 14.72 -18.47
C VAL A 36 8.02 14.18 -18.50
N GLY A 37 9.00 15.07 -18.25
CA GLY A 37 10.42 14.72 -18.24
C GLY A 37 11.07 14.73 -19.61
N VAL A 38 12.40 14.54 -19.62
CA VAL A 38 13.24 14.59 -20.81
C VAL A 38 13.70 13.20 -21.29
N PHE A 39 13.55 12.19 -20.43
CA PHE A 39 13.93 10.82 -20.75
C PHE A 39 12.75 10.01 -21.28
N GLN A 40 13.04 9.02 -22.09
CA GLN A 40 12.05 8.05 -22.53
C GLN A 40 11.65 7.14 -21.34
N PRO A 41 10.37 6.80 -21.21
CA PRO A 41 9.93 5.86 -20.18
C PRO A 41 10.40 4.44 -20.47
N GLY A 42 10.51 3.62 -19.44
CA GLY A 42 10.64 2.18 -19.58
C GLY A 42 9.35 1.52 -20.12
N ALA A 43 9.36 0.20 -20.25
CA ALA A 43 8.27 -0.57 -20.85
C ALA A 43 6.91 -0.37 -20.16
N HIS A 44 6.93 -0.26 -18.82
CA HIS A 44 5.72 -0.07 -18.01
C HIS A 44 5.51 1.40 -17.60
N ASN A 45 6.50 2.26 -17.84
CA ASN A 45 6.53 3.63 -17.30
C ASN A 45 6.25 3.65 -15.79
N ALA A 46 6.92 2.77 -15.06
CA ALA A 46 6.71 2.51 -13.63
C ALA A 46 8.04 2.14 -12.95
N ILE A 47 8.08 2.23 -11.62
CA ILE A 47 9.25 1.83 -10.82
C ILE A 47 9.63 0.35 -11.03
N THR A 48 8.67 -0.49 -11.39
CA THR A 48 8.87 -1.91 -11.71
C THR A 48 9.58 -2.16 -13.06
N ASP A 49 9.92 -1.12 -13.81
CA ASP A 49 10.88 -1.22 -14.91
C ASP A 49 12.31 -1.51 -14.41
N VAL A 50 12.58 -1.24 -13.13
CA VAL A 50 13.84 -1.63 -12.48
C VAL A 50 13.77 -3.10 -12.10
N ALA A 51 14.67 -3.91 -12.66
CA ALA A 51 14.67 -5.35 -12.45
C ALA A 51 14.78 -5.71 -10.95
N GLY A 52 13.87 -6.55 -10.48
CA GLY A 52 13.81 -7.03 -9.09
C GLY A 52 12.96 -6.16 -8.14
N VAL A 53 12.67 -4.91 -8.49
CA VAL A 53 11.77 -4.06 -7.71
C VAL A 53 10.34 -4.59 -7.82
N ARG A 54 9.67 -4.73 -6.68
CA ARG A 54 8.28 -5.19 -6.58
C ARG A 54 7.42 -4.16 -5.87
N VAL A 55 6.17 -4.08 -6.28
CA VAL A 55 5.20 -3.15 -5.68
C VAL A 55 3.93 -3.91 -5.31
N GLY A 56 3.48 -3.72 -4.08
CA GLY A 56 2.19 -4.21 -3.62
C GLY A 56 1.33 -3.09 -3.06
N GLN A 57 0.03 -3.27 -3.12
CA GLN A 57 -0.92 -2.24 -2.70
C GLN A 57 -2.11 -2.84 -1.99
N THR A 58 -2.58 -2.14 -0.96
CA THR A 58 -3.86 -2.41 -0.30
C THR A 58 -4.68 -1.13 -0.30
N THR A 59 -5.85 -1.18 -0.90
CA THR A 59 -6.80 -0.06 -0.91
C THR A 59 -7.83 -0.25 0.21
N VAL A 60 -8.06 0.81 0.99
CA VAL A 60 -9.06 0.83 2.07
C VAL A 60 -10.16 1.82 1.73
N VAL A 61 -11.37 1.30 1.56
CA VAL A 61 -12.58 2.07 1.26
C VAL A 61 -13.66 1.65 2.24
N GLU A 62 -14.02 2.53 3.17
CA GLU A 62 -15.02 2.26 4.20
C GLU A 62 -15.99 3.44 4.32
N GLY A 63 -17.28 3.15 4.39
CA GLY A 63 -18.32 4.17 4.44
C GLY A 63 -18.16 5.24 3.34
N ASP A 64 -18.50 6.47 3.68
CA ASP A 64 -18.47 7.60 2.74
C ASP A 64 -17.20 8.43 2.78
N ASN A 65 -16.37 8.26 3.82
CA ASN A 65 -15.28 9.17 4.14
C ASN A 65 -13.89 8.51 4.28
N VAL A 66 -13.77 7.18 4.28
CA VAL A 66 -12.46 6.52 4.29
C VAL A 66 -12.07 6.13 2.87
N ARG A 67 -11.02 6.75 2.36
CA ARG A 67 -10.45 6.54 1.01
C ARG A 67 -8.94 6.66 1.10
N THR A 68 -8.27 5.55 1.39
CA THR A 68 -6.82 5.52 1.61
C THR A 68 -6.25 4.15 1.30
N GLY A 69 -5.03 3.87 1.74
CA GLY A 69 -4.38 2.58 1.53
C GLY A 69 -2.93 2.57 1.96
N VAL A 70 -2.27 1.50 1.57
CA VAL A 70 -0.83 1.30 1.74
C VAL A 70 -0.22 0.88 0.41
N THR A 71 0.89 1.49 0.04
CA THR A 71 1.77 1.02 -1.03
C THR A 71 3.07 0.52 -0.42
N ALA A 72 3.48 -0.68 -0.76
CA ALA A 72 4.75 -1.28 -0.36
C ALA A 72 5.66 -1.38 -1.60
N ILE A 73 6.90 -0.93 -1.47
CA ILE A 73 7.94 -1.02 -2.49
C ILE A 73 9.07 -1.86 -1.91
N LEU A 74 9.29 -3.03 -2.50
CA LEU A 74 10.36 -3.94 -2.12
C LEU A 74 11.52 -3.77 -3.12
N PRO A 75 12.73 -3.47 -2.65
CA PRO A 75 13.87 -3.23 -3.55
C PRO A 75 14.28 -4.50 -4.33
N HIS A 76 13.97 -5.66 -3.77
CA HIS A 76 14.17 -6.98 -4.39
C HIS A 76 13.33 -8.04 -3.68
N GLY A 77 13.33 -9.28 -4.19
CA GLY A 77 12.53 -10.38 -3.65
C GLY A 77 13.10 -11.09 -2.41
N GLY A 78 14.30 -10.72 -1.96
CA GLY A 78 14.96 -11.27 -0.78
C GLY A 78 14.60 -10.53 0.52
N ASN A 79 15.40 -10.77 1.57
CA ASN A 79 15.31 -10.02 2.83
C ASN A 79 16.20 -8.76 2.72
N PRO A 80 15.62 -7.54 2.67
CA PRO A 80 16.41 -6.32 2.49
C PRO A 80 17.31 -5.97 3.69
N TYR A 81 17.05 -6.51 4.87
CA TYR A 81 17.92 -6.35 6.02
C TYR A 81 19.24 -7.10 5.85
N LEU A 82 19.16 -8.33 5.33
CA LEU A 82 20.32 -9.18 5.09
C LEU A 82 21.06 -8.83 3.79
N SER A 83 20.35 -8.27 2.82
CA SER A 83 20.88 -7.87 1.52
C SER A 83 20.45 -6.44 1.22
N ARG A 84 21.12 -5.49 1.86
CA ARG A 84 20.82 -4.07 1.74
C ARG A 84 21.12 -3.56 0.34
N VAL A 85 20.40 -2.53 -0.08
CA VAL A 85 20.63 -1.86 -1.35
C VAL A 85 21.10 -0.43 -1.11
N PRO A 86 22.03 0.09 -1.94
CA PRO A 86 22.39 1.50 -1.91
C PRO A 86 21.15 2.37 -2.11
N ALA A 87 21.01 3.39 -1.29
CA ALA A 87 19.87 4.29 -1.32
C ALA A 87 20.25 5.73 -0.98
N ALA A 88 19.47 6.66 -1.48
CA ALA A 88 19.54 8.06 -1.09
C ALA A 88 18.12 8.59 -0.86
N ILE A 89 18.01 9.59 0.01
CA ILE A 89 16.71 10.20 0.34
C ILE A 89 16.86 11.72 0.29
N HIS A 90 15.90 12.37 -0.37
CA HIS A 90 15.82 13.81 -0.42
C HIS A 90 14.58 14.29 0.33
N VAL A 91 14.78 15.22 1.28
CA VAL A 91 13.69 15.83 2.03
C VAL A 91 13.34 17.16 1.39
N GLY A 92 12.30 17.16 0.57
CA GLY A 92 11.79 18.37 -0.09
C GLY A 92 10.89 19.24 0.80
N ASN A 93 10.31 18.64 1.85
CA ASN A 93 9.41 19.31 2.79
C ASN A 93 9.56 18.69 4.18
N GLY A 94 10.12 19.45 5.11
CA GLY A 94 10.36 19.02 6.50
C GLY A 94 9.09 18.85 7.36
N PHE A 95 7.92 19.29 6.91
CA PHE A 95 6.65 19.06 7.61
C PHE A 95 6.06 17.68 7.32
N GLY A 96 6.40 17.07 6.19
CA GLY A 96 6.00 15.72 5.81
C GLY A 96 6.54 14.67 6.79
N LYS A 97 5.77 13.61 7.03
CA LYS A 97 6.17 12.49 7.88
C LYS A 97 6.97 11.51 7.04
N LEU A 98 8.25 11.38 7.35
CA LEU A 98 9.16 10.47 6.67
C LEU A 98 10.06 9.80 7.71
N LEU A 99 9.75 8.56 8.06
CA LEU A 99 10.56 7.75 8.96
C LEU A 99 11.73 7.11 8.22
N GLY A 100 12.80 6.79 8.96
CA GLY A 100 14.00 6.16 8.40
C GLY A 100 14.94 7.11 7.67
N VAL A 101 14.60 8.41 7.57
CA VAL A 101 15.38 9.39 6.81
C VAL A 101 16.82 9.52 7.32
N THR A 102 17.02 9.52 8.63
CA THR A 102 18.36 9.67 9.24
C THR A 102 19.27 8.50 8.90
N GLN A 103 18.75 7.27 8.99
CA GLN A 103 19.53 6.08 8.67
C GLN A 103 19.93 6.05 7.18
N VAL A 104 19.01 6.33 6.28
CA VAL A 104 19.31 6.35 4.84
C VAL A 104 20.31 7.47 4.50
N GLN A 105 20.18 8.65 5.10
CA GLN A 105 21.13 9.75 4.87
C GLN A 105 22.55 9.46 5.39
N GLU A 106 22.64 8.85 6.57
CA GLU A 106 23.94 8.60 7.21
C GLU A 106 24.66 7.36 6.62
N LEU A 107 23.90 6.29 6.34
CA LEU A 107 24.50 5.02 5.91
C LEU A 107 24.42 4.81 4.39
N GLY A 108 23.57 5.54 3.67
CA GLY A 108 23.40 5.38 2.23
C GLY A 108 22.77 4.04 1.82
N GLU A 109 22.06 3.39 2.73
CA GLU A 109 21.51 2.05 2.54
C GLU A 109 20.04 1.98 2.96
N LEU A 110 19.31 1.08 2.30
CA LEU A 110 17.95 0.69 2.64
C LEU A 110 17.95 -0.74 3.18
N GLU A 111 17.41 -0.93 4.39
CA GLU A 111 17.36 -2.22 5.09
C GLU A 111 15.94 -2.76 5.29
N THR A 112 14.93 -2.00 4.85
CA THR A 112 13.53 -2.39 4.88
C THR A 112 12.85 -2.10 3.53
N PRO A 113 11.67 -2.64 3.25
CA PRO A 113 10.80 -2.07 2.23
C PRO A 113 10.51 -0.59 2.49
N ILE A 114 10.04 0.12 1.47
CA ILE A 114 9.48 1.48 1.62
C ILE A 114 7.96 1.35 1.68
N LEU A 115 7.33 1.96 2.67
CA LEU A 115 5.87 2.08 2.73
C LEU A 115 5.43 3.52 2.50
N LEU A 116 4.33 3.69 1.77
CA LEU A 116 3.62 4.95 1.62
C LEU A 116 2.18 4.77 2.10
N THR A 117 1.69 5.68 2.94
CA THR A 117 0.35 5.59 3.52
C THR A 117 -0.18 6.95 3.97
N CYS A 118 -1.38 7.00 4.55
CA CYS A 118 -1.99 8.23 5.03
C CYS A 118 -1.13 8.93 6.10
N THR A 119 -1.19 10.26 6.14
CA THR A 119 -0.38 11.12 7.03
C THR A 119 -0.32 10.63 8.49
N LEU A 120 -1.46 10.42 9.12
CA LEU A 120 -1.51 9.99 10.53
C LEU A 120 -1.36 8.47 10.71
N CYS A 121 -1.21 7.71 9.63
CA CYS A 121 -1.03 6.26 9.64
C CYS A 121 0.45 5.83 9.62
N VAL A 122 1.37 6.73 9.34
CA VAL A 122 2.81 6.44 9.16
C VAL A 122 3.38 5.60 10.31
N TRP A 123 3.07 5.95 11.55
CA TRP A 123 3.58 5.22 12.73
C TRP A 123 3.00 3.81 12.87
N LYS A 124 1.69 3.63 12.59
CA LYS A 124 1.06 2.30 12.57
C LYS A 124 1.69 1.42 11.48
N ALA A 125 1.93 2.00 10.30
CA ALA A 125 2.55 1.28 9.20
C ALA A 125 4.00 0.90 9.50
N ALA A 126 4.73 1.77 10.20
CA ALA A 126 6.10 1.48 10.62
C ALA A 126 6.16 0.33 11.61
N ASP A 127 5.30 0.34 12.63
CA ASP A 127 5.19 -0.70 13.64
C ASP A 127 4.86 -2.07 12.98
N ALA A 128 3.84 -2.10 12.13
CA ALA A 128 3.45 -3.30 11.39
C ALA A 128 4.55 -3.81 10.43
N MET A 129 5.34 -2.91 9.83
CA MET A 129 6.50 -3.33 9.02
C MET A 129 7.60 -3.94 9.87
N VAL A 130 7.86 -3.39 11.06
CA VAL A 130 8.83 -3.96 12.01
C VAL A 130 8.40 -5.38 12.39
N GLU A 131 7.14 -5.59 12.77
CA GLU A 131 6.60 -6.92 13.06
C GLU A 131 6.83 -7.88 11.88
N TRP A 132 6.42 -7.47 10.68
CA TRP A 132 6.58 -8.30 9.47
C TRP A 132 8.05 -8.62 9.15
N MET A 133 8.97 -7.67 9.36
CA MET A 133 10.41 -7.89 9.16
C MET A 133 10.97 -8.90 10.16
N LEU A 134 10.61 -8.79 11.44
CA LEU A 134 11.11 -9.67 12.50
C LEU A 134 10.61 -11.12 12.38
N GLU A 135 9.47 -11.34 11.70
CA GLU A 135 8.95 -12.69 11.41
C GLU A 135 9.67 -13.38 10.23
N ARG A 136 10.54 -12.67 9.50
CA ARG A 136 11.24 -13.26 8.36
C ARG A 136 12.35 -14.22 8.83
N PRO A 137 12.68 -15.23 8.02
CA PRO A 137 13.81 -16.10 8.32
C PRO A 137 15.12 -15.32 8.53
N ASP A 138 15.96 -15.82 9.42
CA ASP A 138 17.29 -15.28 9.75
C ASP A 138 17.25 -13.89 10.40
N MET A 139 16.12 -13.53 11.04
CA MET A 139 15.97 -12.25 11.78
C MET A 139 15.95 -12.44 13.30
N GLU A 140 16.12 -13.63 13.83
CA GLU A 140 15.96 -13.97 15.26
C GLU A 140 16.92 -13.22 16.16
N GLU A 141 18.13 -12.91 15.67
CA GLU A 141 19.15 -12.17 16.41
C GLU A 141 19.11 -10.66 16.17
N VAL A 142 18.22 -10.19 15.29
CA VAL A 142 18.09 -8.75 15.00
C VAL A 142 17.48 -8.02 16.19
N ARG A 143 18.14 -6.94 16.63
CA ARG A 143 17.74 -6.13 17.79
C ARG A 143 17.41 -4.69 17.44
N SER A 144 17.62 -4.30 16.19
CA SER A 144 17.33 -2.95 15.69
C SER A 144 17.14 -2.98 14.19
N LEU A 145 16.18 -2.20 13.70
CA LEU A 145 15.97 -1.89 12.29
C LEU A 145 15.25 -0.55 12.15
N ASN A 146 15.43 0.11 11.01
CA ASN A 146 14.82 1.40 10.73
C ASN A 146 13.82 1.29 9.60
N ALA A 147 12.55 1.37 9.93
CA ALA A 147 11.46 1.36 8.97
C ALA A 147 11.47 2.64 8.12
N VAL A 148 11.40 2.51 6.81
CA VAL A 148 11.22 3.64 5.88
C VAL A 148 9.75 3.77 5.51
N VAL A 149 9.10 4.81 6.02
CA VAL A 149 7.67 5.05 5.78
C VAL A 149 7.43 6.53 5.50
N GLY A 150 6.84 6.81 4.34
CA GLY A 150 6.43 8.15 3.93
C GLY A 150 4.93 8.35 3.99
N GLU A 151 4.53 9.62 4.14
CA GLU A 151 3.12 10.00 4.06
C GLU A 151 2.68 10.30 2.64
N THR A 152 1.38 10.08 2.39
CA THR A 152 0.62 10.72 1.33
C THR A 152 -0.46 11.57 2.00
N ASN A 153 -0.39 12.91 1.86
CA ASN A 153 -1.34 13.78 2.55
C ASN A 153 -2.72 13.72 1.89
N ASP A 154 -3.58 12.92 2.47
CA ASP A 154 -4.94 12.61 2.00
C ASP A 154 -6.04 13.28 2.85
N GLY A 155 -5.67 14.18 3.78
CA GLY A 155 -6.58 14.80 4.76
C GLY A 155 -7.75 15.60 4.18
N GLY A 156 -7.71 15.97 2.89
CA GLY A 156 -8.82 16.63 2.21
C GLY A 156 -9.86 15.68 1.61
N LEU A 157 -9.52 14.39 1.45
CA LEU A 157 -10.34 13.39 0.77
C LEU A 157 -10.63 12.15 1.64
N ASN A 158 -9.97 12.03 2.78
CA ASN A 158 -10.04 10.88 3.67
C ASN A 158 -10.24 11.34 5.11
N ASP A 159 -10.99 10.58 5.89
CA ASP A 159 -11.04 10.76 7.35
C ASP A 159 -9.70 10.35 7.98
N ILE A 160 -8.74 11.25 7.85
CA ILE A 160 -7.36 11.06 8.32
C ILE A 160 -7.27 10.85 9.83
N ARG A 161 -8.24 11.39 10.60
CA ARG A 161 -8.24 11.32 12.06
C ARG A 161 -8.66 9.94 12.58
N SER A 162 -9.43 9.19 11.82
CA SER A 162 -9.80 7.80 12.17
C SER A 162 -8.58 6.87 12.14
N ARG A 163 -7.50 7.24 11.42
CA ARG A 163 -6.28 6.44 11.27
C ARG A 163 -6.60 4.99 10.85
N PRO A 164 -7.27 4.81 9.69
CA PRO A 164 -7.94 3.55 9.34
C PRO A 164 -7.00 2.42 8.95
N ILE A 165 -5.70 2.70 8.78
CA ILE A 165 -4.73 1.66 8.44
C ILE A 165 -4.41 0.81 9.67
N GLU A 166 -4.47 -0.51 9.49
CA GLU A 166 -4.16 -1.53 10.48
C GLU A 166 -3.03 -2.45 9.98
N ALA A 167 -2.42 -3.24 10.87
CA ALA A 167 -1.30 -4.14 10.54
C ALA A 167 -1.64 -5.11 9.39
N GLY A 168 -2.88 -5.61 9.33
CA GLY A 168 -3.34 -6.48 8.24
C GLY A 168 -3.26 -5.83 6.86
N HIS A 169 -3.56 -4.53 6.74
CA HIS A 169 -3.45 -3.79 5.48
C HIS A 169 -2.00 -3.64 5.02
N VAL A 170 -1.09 -3.40 5.97
CA VAL A 170 0.35 -3.31 5.68
C VAL A 170 0.88 -4.66 5.23
N ARG A 171 0.57 -5.73 5.96
CA ARG A 171 0.96 -7.10 5.61
C ARG A 171 0.47 -7.48 4.22
N GLN A 172 -0.79 -7.23 3.92
CA GLN A 172 -1.37 -7.49 2.61
C GLN A 172 -0.62 -6.76 1.49
N ALA A 173 -0.26 -5.48 1.68
CA ALA A 173 0.52 -4.73 0.70
C ALA A 173 1.91 -5.35 0.49
N LEU A 174 2.60 -5.73 1.58
CA LEU A 174 3.93 -6.35 1.52
C LEU A 174 3.91 -7.73 0.83
N GLU A 175 2.91 -8.56 1.13
CA GLU A 175 2.78 -9.92 0.61
C GLU A 175 2.26 -9.96 -0.83
N SER A 176 1.50 -8.96 -1.26
CA SER A 176 1.00 -8.84 -2.64
C SER A 176 2.00 -8.28 -3.63
N ALA A 177 3.21 -7.89 -3.19
CA ALA A 177 4.20 -7.24 -4.03
C ALA A 177 4.75 -8.18 -5.13
N THR A 178 4.59 -7.76 -6.39
CA THR A 178 4.99 -8.48 -7.60
C THR A 178 5.82 -7.61 -8.53
#